data_9c57adf37482173fba6a658e0e7d1737
#
_entry.id   9c57adf37482173fba6a658e0e7d1737
#
_cell.length_a   1.000
_cell.length_b   1.000
_cell.length_c   1.000
_cell.angle_alpha   90.00
_cell.angle_beta   90.00
_cell.angle_gamma   90.00
#
_symmetry.space_group_name_H-M   'P 1'
#
loop_
_entity.id
_entity.type
_entity.pdbx_description
1 polymer ?
#
loop_
_entity_poly.entity_id
_entity_poly.type
_entity_poly.pdbx_seq_one_letter_code
_entity_poly.pdbx_strand_id
1 'polypeptide(L)'
;MRLNLPDTASVASLKEFAAAGADVPRENAETREENGLRPEGAATVSLPGFAAGTLAAVPAHGLDPAVECGANGLRSATEAPHTVAIYALGNFRVIRNGVAVPRTAWQSRKARDLLKVLVSRSRPAPRDQLMEVLWPGVDPGKSSNRLSVLLSTVRQVLQPAKDDPQPLLTDGTSVWLDSALVSIDVAEFRSTAISAVEAHRAGRTDAVARMYRAAGLYTGDFLEDDPYADWAQHTVEELRALHQAVLRALIHHCQTNGDVDEVVRHTLRLFEDDPYDEQAHLNLIKVLITAGRIGEARRRHDIYRRAMAEIGVEPRAMPALRPRTAALPAWPPAAL
;
A
#
# COMPACT_ATOMS: atom_id res chain seq x y z
N MET A 1 -2.24 30.63 8.68
CA MET A 1 -2.30 30.40 7.23
C MET A 1 -3.02 29.07 7.03
N ARG A 2 -4.28 29.09 6.55
CA ARG A 2 -5.09 27.85 6.46
C ARG A 2 -4.63 27.07 5.25
N LEU A 3 -4.03 25.90 5.43
CA LEU A 3 -3.74 24.94 4.37
C LEU A 3 -5.07 24.34 3.90
N ASN A 4 -5.47 24.69 2.67
CA ASN A 4 -6.56 24.04 1.95
C ASN A 4 -6.10 22.59 1.64
N LEU A 5 -6.66 21.62 2.36
CA LEU A 5 -6.55 20.21 2.00
C LEU A 5 -7.34 19.97 0.71
N PRO A 6 -6.83 19.17 -0.24
CA PRO A 6 -7.51 18.87 -1.49
C PRO A 6 -8.84 18.17 -1.23
N ASP A 7 -9.84 18.58 -1.99
CA ASP A 7 -11.24 18.17 -1.91
C ASP A 7 -11.39 16.68 -2.26
N THR A 8 -12.41 16.00 -1.69
CA THR A 8 -12.76 14.60 -1.97
C THR A 8 -12.98 14.28 -3.45
N ALA A 9 -13.16 15.28 -4.31
CA ALA A 9 -13.18 15.15 -5.77
C ALA A 9 -11.87 14.59 -6.36
N SER A 10 -10.72 14.82 -5.72
CA SER A 10 -9.42 14.32 -6.21
C SER A 10 -9.29 12.80 -6.06
N VAL A 11 -9.87 12.21 -5.00
CA VAL A 11 -9.82 10.76 -4.75
C VAL A 11 -10.75 9.99 -5.69
N ALA A 12 -11.91 10.58 -6.05
CA ALA A 12 -12.81 10.01 -7.06
C ALA A 12 -12.15 9.93 -8.43
N SER A 13 -11.40 10.96 -8.82
CA SER A 13 -10.62 10.99 -10.07
C SER A 13 -9.52 9.93 -10.13
N LEU A 14 -8.95 9.55 -8.97
CA LEU A 14 -7.95 8.47 -8.88
C LEU A 14 -8.58 7.08 -9.01
N LYS A 15 -9.81 6.89 -8.52
CA LYS A 15 -10.58 5.65 -8.73
C LYS A 15 -10.95 5.44 -10.21
N GLU A 16 -11.29 6.51 -10.94
CA GLU A 16 -11.53 6.46 -12.38
C GLU A 16 -10.27 6.08 -13.16
N PHE A 17 -9.10 6.51 -12.71
CA PHE A 17 -7.83 6.13 -13.36
C PHE A 17 -7.47 4.67 -13.16
N ALA A 18 -7.77 4.08 -12.00
CA ALA A 18 -7.58 2.65 -11.76
C ALA A 18 -8.55 1.80 -12.59
N ALA A 19 -9.76 2.34 -12.91
CA ALA A 19 -10.78 1.68 -13.72
C ALA A 19 -10.57 1.89 -15.23
N ALA A 20 -9.98 3.00 -15.68
CA ALA A 20 -9.80 3.33 -17.10
C ALA A 20 -8.76 2.44 -17.84
N GLY A 21 -8.05 1.57 -17.12
CA GLY A 21 -7.21 0.53 -17.73
C GLY A 21 -7.97 -0.71 -18.22
N ALA A 22 -9.30 -0.77 -18.04
CA ALA A 22 -10.11 -1.97 -18.25
C ALA A 22 -11.23 -1.85 -19.31
N ASP A 23 -11.26 -0.77 -20.12
CA ASP A 23 -12.31 -0.61 -21.12
C ASP A 23 -11.91 -1.23 -22.47
N VAL A 24 -12.32 -2.49 -22.65
CA VAL A 24 -12.54 -3.14 -23.96
C VAL A 24 -14.01 -3.54 -24.02
N PRO A 25 -14.78 -3.23 -25.10
CA PRO A 25 -16.23 -3.39 -25.16
C PRO A 25 -16.64 -4.85 -25.02
N ARG A 26 -17.57 -5.12 -24.12
CA ARG A 26 -18.27 -6.41 -24.07
C ARG A 26 -19.50 -6.34 -24.98
N GLU A 27 -19.48 -7.09 -26.06
CA GLU A 27 -20.63 -7.42 -26.87
C GLU A 27 -21.50 -8.48 -26.16
N ASN A 28 -22.79 -8.32 -26.32
CA ASN A 28 -23.92 -9.02 -25.73
C ASN A 28 -23.84 -10.55 -25.78
N ALA A 29 -24.26 -11.19 -24.67
CA ALA A 29 -24.88 -12.51 -24.73
C ALA A 29 -26.07 -12.56 -23.77
N GLU A 30 -27.26 -12.72 -24.36
CA GLU A 30 -28.56 -12.85 -23.71
C GLU A 30 -28.73 -14.18 -22.98
N THR A 31 -29.47 -14.06 -21.86
CA THR A 31 -30.46 -14.99 -21.27
C THR A 31 -30.34 -16.50 -21.47
N ARG A 32 -30.28 -17.25 -20.37
CA ARG A 32 -31.08 -18.45 -20.18
C ARG A 32 -31.29 -18.82 -18.69
N GLU A 33 -32.54 -19.19 -18.43
CA GLU A 33 -33.19 -19.49 -17.17
C GLU A 33 -32.70 -20.76 -16.45
N GLU A 34 -32.90 -20.72 -15.14
CA GLU A 34 -33.32 -21.76 -14.18
C GLU A 34 -32.96 -23.25 -14.41
N ASN A 35 -32.28 -23.84 -13.43
CA ASN A 35 -32.82 -24.98 -12.71
C ASN A 35 -31.98 -25.32 -11.46
N GLY A 36 -32.70 -25.47 -10.35
CA GLY A 36 -32.14 -25.87 -9.08
C GLY A 36 -31.67 -27.32 -9.03
N LEU A 37 -30.68 -27.57 -8.22
CA LEU A 37 -30.46 -28.83 -7.50
C LEU A 37 -29.33 -28.66 -6.50
N ARG A 38 -29.64 -28.79 -5.21
CA ARG A 38 -28.64 -29.07 -4.17
C ARG A 38 -28.06 -30.48 -4.38
N PRO A 39 -26.85 -30.75 -4.04
CA PRO A 39 -26.58 -31.86 -3.15
C PRO A 39 -25.70 -31.51 -1.93
N GLU A 40 -26.10 -32.13 -0.83
CA GLU A 40 -25.32 -32.36 0.38
C GLU A 40 -24.08 -33.21 0.08
N GLY A 41 -23.01 -33.00 0.84
CA GLY A 41 -21.88 -33.93 0.85
C GLY A 41 -20.58 -33.26 1.32
N ALA A 42 -20.36 -33.21 2.64
CA ALA A 42 -19.07 -32.90 3.23
C ALA A 42 -18.04 -33.99 2.88
N ALA A 43 -16.96 -33.63 2.22
CA ALA A 43 -15.76 -34.45 2.10
C ALA A 43 -14.55 -33.64 2.57
N THR A 44 -14.07 -34.02 3.76
CA THR A 44 -12.83 -33.58 4.36
C THR A 44 -11.66 -34.10 3.53
N VAL A 45 -10.93 -33.24 2.83
CA VAL A 45 -9.67 -33.62 2.16
C VAL A 45 -8.51 -33.12 3.02
N SER A 46 -7.80 -34.10 3.64
CA SER A 46 -6.50 -33.89 4.29
C SER A 46 -5.43 -33.60 3.25
N LEU A 47 -4.73 -32.46 3.40
CA LEU A 47 -3.55 -32.15 2.62
C LEU A 47 -2.31 -32.81 3.25
N PRO A 48 -1.41 -33.44 2.45
CA PRO A 48 -0.16 -34.02 2.95
C PRO A 48 0.88 -32.91 3.22
N GLY A 49 1.59 -33.08 4.35
CA GLY A 49 2.61 -32.16 4.84
C GLY A 49 3.79 -31.97 3.91
N PHE A 50 4.22 -30.73 3.75
CA PHE A 50 5.50 -30.38 3.16
C PHE A 50 6.58 -30.41 4.25
N ALA A 51 7.58 -31.26 4.05
CA ALA A 51 8.75 -31.35 4.89
C ALA A 51 9.62 -30.08 4.74
N ALA A 52 10.06 -29.55 5.90
CA ALA A 52 11.03 -28.47 5.98
C ALA A 52 12.39 -28.93 5.46
N GLY A 53 12.81 -28.43 4.30
CA GLY A 53 14.16 -28.56 3.78
C GLY A 53 15.08 -27.52 4.43
N THR A 54 16.03 -27.99 5.22
CA THR A 54 17.11 -27.22 5.84
C THR A 54 18.01 -26.61 4.73
N LEU A 55 18.00 -25.31 4.54
CA LEU A 55 18.97 -24.61 3.70
C LEU A 55 20.23 -24.33 4.53
N ALA A 56 21.32 -24.93 4.08
CA ALA A 56 22.66 -24.77 4.66
C ALA A 56 23.14 -23.30 4.51
N ALA A 57 23.73 -22.80 5.59
CA ALA A 57 24.36 -21.48 5.64
C ALA A 57 25.59 -21.42 4.72
N VAL A 58 25.63 -20.41 3.84
CA VAL A 58 26.81 -20.01 3.08
C VAL A 58 27.60 -19.01 3.92
N PRO A 59 28.93 -19.13 4.12
CA PRO A 59 29.68 -18.20 4.95
C PRO A 59 29.85 -16.83 4.28
N ALA A 60 29.62 -15.80 5.05
CA ALA A 60 29.84 -14.40 4.68
C ALA A 60 31.35 -14.15 4.56
N HIS A 61 31.84 -13.86 3.36
CA HIS A 61 33.12 -13.20 3.15
C HIS A 61 32.93 -11.69 3.33
N GLY A 62 33.81 -11.10 4.16
CA GLY A 62 33.79 -9.72 4.54
C GLY A 62 33.85 -8.74 3.37
N LEU A 63 33.01 -7.72 3.47
CA LEU A 63 33.14 -6.46 2.74
C LEU A 63 33.22 -5.34 3.80
N ASP A 64 34.22 -4.50 3.64
CA ASP A 64 34.53 -3.35 4.49
C ASP A 64 33.31 -2.44 4.71
N PRO A 65 33.10 -1.94 5.94
CA PRO A 65 32.06 -0.95 6.22
C PRO A 65 32.63 0.47 6.04
N ALA A 66 32.70 0.98 4.83
CA ALA A 66 32.99 2.38 4.58
C ALA A 66 32.43 2.86 3.23
N VAL A 67 31.10 2.83 3.09
CA VAL A 67 30.37 3.79 2.24
C VAL A 67 29.16 4.22 3.05
N GLU A 68 29.35 5.24 3.87
CA GLU A 68 28.27 6.06 4.38
C GLU A 68 27.56 6.71 3.19
N CYS A 69 26.55 6.06 2.66
CA CYS A 69 25.62 6.68 1.73
C CYS A 69 24.72 7.61 2.54
N GLY A 70 25.09 8.88 2.56
CA GLY A 70 24.39 9.97 3.24
C GLY A 70 22.94 10.13 2.79
N ALA A 71 22.04 9.38 3.41
CA ALA A 71 20.59 9.62 3.37
C ALA A 71 20.21 10.72 4.38
N ASN A 72 21.03 11.76 4.49
CA ASN A 72 20.79 12.88 5.39
C ASN A 72 20.93 14.21 4.66
N GLY A 73 19.99 14.49 3.75
CA GLY A 73 20.07 15.76 3.03
C GLY A 73 18.85 16.05 2.19
N LEU A 74 17.69 16.27 2.80
CA LEU A 74 16.60 17.15 2.35
C LEU A 74 15.45 17.11 3.38
N ARG A 75 15.80 17.27 4.67
CA ARG A 75 14.82 17.82 5.61
C ARG A 75 14.81 19.32 5.35
N SER A 76 13.72 19.80 4.77
CA SER A 76 13.44 21.24 4.72
C SER A 76 13.52 21.77 6.15
N ALA A 77 14.52 22.59 6.42
CA ALA A 77 14.67 23.26 7.70
C ALA A 77 13.51 24.22 7.87
N THR A 78 12.52 23.86 8.73
CA THR A 78 11.67 24.80 9.50
C THR A 78 10.39 24.12 10.04
N GLU A 79 10.34 22.80 10.20
CA GLU A 79 9.25 22.20 11.01
C GLU A 79 9.82 21.80 12.36
N ALA A 80 9.28 22.37 13.45
CA ALA A 80 9.56 21.91 14.80
C ALA A 80 9.34 20.40 14.86
N PRO A 81 10.23 19.62 15.49
CA PRO A 81 10.07 18.18 15.53
C PRO A 81 8.74 17.82 16.19
N HIS A 82 7.90 17.05 15.49
CA HIS A 82 6.66 16.55 16.08
C HIS A 82 6.98 15.78 17.37
N THR A 83 6.26 16.08 18.44
CA THR A 83 6.46 15.42 19.74
C THR A 83 5.94 13.99 19.74
N VAL A 84 4.98 13.70 18.84
CA VAL A 84 4.38 12.37 18.68
C VAL A 84 4.44 11.95 17.20
N ALA A 85 4.92 10.72 16.94
CA ALA A 85 4.84 10.08 15.64
C ALA A 85 3.98 8.81 15.74
N ILE A 86 3.01 8.67 14.84
CA ILE A 86 2.10 7.52 14.78
C ILE A 86 2.33 6.81 13.45
N TYR A 87 2.63 5.52 13.55
CA TYR A 87 2.81 4.62 12.42
C TYR A 87 1.64 3.65 12.38
N ALA A 88 0.98 3.57 11.26
CA ALA A 88 -0.16 2.69 11.02
C ALA A 88 -0.09 2.00 9.65
N LEU A 89 0.89 2.31 8.80
CA LEU A 89 1.25 1.51 7.63
C LEU A 89 2.11 0.33 8.09
N GLY A 90 1.55 -0.88 8.01
CA GLY A 90 2.07 -2.07 8.66
C GLY A 90 1.60 -2.17 10.13
N ASN A 91 2.52 -2.43 11.04
CA ASN A 91 2.22 -2.60 12.47
C ASN A 91 1.96 -1.28 13.19
N PHE A 92 0.86 -1.21 13.95
CA PHE A 92 0.51 -0.01 14.71
C PHE A 92 1.46 0.26 15.87
N ARG A 93 2.09 1.44 15.85
CA ARG A 93 3.02 1.90 16.91
C ARG A 93 2.95 3.42 17.07
N VAL A 94 3.16 3.85 18.30
CA VAL A 94 3.23 5.27 18.66
C VAL A 94 4.60 5.54 19.26
N ILE A 95 5.25 6.58 18.78
CA ILE A 95 6.53 7.07 19.31
C ILE A 95 6.29 8.46 19.88
N ARG A 96 6.73 8.70 21.11
CA ARG A 96 6.60 9.95 21.82
C ARG A 96 8.00 10.42 22.24
N ASN A 97 8.39 11.61 21.83
CA ASN A 97 9.73 12.16 22.11
C ASN A 97 10.85 11.14 21.76
N GLY A 98 10.73 10.43 20.62
CA GLY A 98 11.70 9.43 20.18
C GLY A 98 11.61 8.07 20.88
N VAL A 99 10.71 7.87 21.86
CA VAL A 99 10.56 6.63 22.63
C VAL A 99 9.24 5.94 22.25
N ALA A 100 9.30 4.65 21.96
CA ALA A 100 8.11 3.86 21.65
C ALA A 100 7.20 3.73 22.89
N VAL A 101 5.92 4.01 22.72
CA VAL A 101 4.90 3.84 23.76
C VAL A 101 4.58 2.35 23.90
N PRO A 102 4.86 1.71 25.05
CA PRO A 102 4.60 0.29 25.23
C PRO A 102 3.09 -0.01 25.29
N ARG A 103 2.70 -1.24 24.93
CA ARG A 103 1.29 -1.68 25.00
C ARG A 103 0.70 -1.55 26.42
N THR A 104 1.51 -1.70 27.45
CA THR A 104 1.13 -1.57 28.87
C THR A 104 0.73 -0.15 29.28
N ALA A 105 1.19 0.87 28.55
CA ALA A 105 0.78 2.26 28.79
C ALA A 105 -0.70 2.51 28.43
N TRP A 106 -1.28 1.64 27.58
CA TRP A 106 -2.67 1.69 27.19
C TRP A 106 -3.51 0.93 28.22
N GLN A 107 -4.19 1.63 29.08
CA GLN A 107 -5.07 1.04 30.12
C GLN A 107 -6.26 0.28 29.52
N SER A 108 -6.59 0.51 28.24
CA SER A 108 -7.70 -0.09 27.55
C SER A 108 -7.37 -0.36 26.07
N ARG A 109 -7.70 -1.57 25.57
CA ARG A 109 -7.65 -1.89 24.13
C ARG A 109 -8.49 -0.89 23.32
N LYS A 110 -9.67 -0.54 23.82
CA LYS A 110 -10.58 0.43 23.17
C LYS A 110 -10.00 1.84 23.05
N ALA A 111 -9.12 2.27 23.99
CA ALA A 111 -8.42 3.55 23.85
C ALA A 111 -7.42 3.52 22.70
N ARG A 112 -6.73 2.40 22.49
CA ARG A 112 -5.85 2.18 21.34
C ARG A 112 -6.64 2.12 20.04
N ASP A 113 -7.80 1.44 20.03
CA ASP A 113 -8.71 1.37 18.88
C ASP A 113 -9.24 2.78 18.52
N LEU A 114 -9.60 3.60 19.52
CA LEU A 114 -9.99 5.00 19.30
C LEU A 114 -8.90 5.80 18.55
N LEU A 115 -7.64 5.67 18.98
CA LEU A 115 -6.55 6.36 18.28
C LEU A 115 -6.38 5.86 16.84
N LYS A 116 -6.50 4.55 16.59
CA LYS A 116 -6.44 3.99 15.24
C LYS A 116 -7.56 4.55 14.34
N VAL A 117 -8.79 4.68 14.88
CA VAL A 117 -9.91 5.31 14.16
C VAL A 117 -9.61 6.78 13.84
N LEU A 118 -9.03 7.53 14.78
CA LEU A 118 -8.65 8.93 14.54
C LEU A 118 -7.56 9.06 13.45
N VAL A 119 -6.59 8.14 13.45
CA VAL A 119 -5.51 8.10 12.44
C VAL A 119 -6.05 7.81 11.03
N SER A 120 -7.11 6.99 10.89
CA SER A 120 -7.73 6.73 9.59
C SER A 120 -8.43 7.97 9.00
N ARG A 121 -8.75 8.96 9.82
CA ARG A 121 -9.56 10.13 9.42
C ARG A 121 -8.67 11.29 8.98
N SER A 122 -9.00 11.87 7.83
CA SER A 122 -8.35 13.09 7.32
C SER A 122 -9.01 14.38 7.85
N ARG A 123 -10.11 14.27 8.57
CA ARG A 123 -10.93 15.38 9.09
C ARG A 123 -11.30 15.12 10.55
N PRO A 124 -11.70 16.18 11.32
CA PRO A 124 -12.26 16.00 12.65
C PRO A 124 -13.38 14.97 12.66
N ALA A 125 -13.29 13.99 13.55
CA ALA A 125 -14.24 12.90 13.65
C ALA A 125 -15.39 13.29 14.59
N PRO A 126 -16.67 13.30 14.15
CA PRO A 126 -17.80 13.51 15.03
C PRO A 126 -17.86 12.45 16.13
N ARG A 127 -18.18 12.88 17.37
CA ARG A 127 -18.24 11.99 18.54
C ARG A 127 -19.23 10.85 18.34
N ASP A 128 -20.36 11.11 17.68
CA ASP A 128 -21.39 10.10 17.42
C ASP A 128 -20.87 9.01 16.47
N GLN A 129 -20.10 9.37 15.44
CA GLN A 129 -19.44 8.41 14.57
C GLN A 129 -18.38 7.58 15.29
N LEU A 130 -17.61 8.19 16.21
CA LEU A 130 -16.65 7.45 17.03
C LEU A 130 -17.35 6.47 17.95
N MET A 131 -18.49 6.84 18.54
CA MET A 131 -19.28 5.96 19.40
C MET A 131 -19.86 4.79 18.61
N GLU A 132 -20.40 5.04 17.41
CA GLU A 132 -20.94 3.97 16.53
C GLU A 132 -19.86 2.97 16.10
N VAL A 133 -18.68 3.45 15.72
CA VAL A 133 -17.55 2.59 15.33
C VAL A 133 -17.03 1.76 16.51
N LEU A 134 -16.93 2.36 17.71
CA LEU A 134 -16.37 1.66 18.87
C LEU A 134 -17.40 0.74 19.57
N TRP A 135 -18.66 1.07 19.51
CA TRP A 135 -19.76 0.32 20.16
C TRP A 135 -21.02 0.32 19.28
N PRO A 136 -21.03 -0.44 18.17
CA PRO A 136 -22.19 -0.50 17.28
C PRO A 136 -23.47 -0.86 18.02
N GLY A 137 -24.55 -0.11 17.81
CA GLY A 137 -25.86 -0.39 18.37
C GLY A 137 -26.01 -0.12 19.89
N VAL A 138 -25.02 0.50 20.55
CA VAL A 138 -25.15 0.88 21.96
C VAL A 138 -25.75 2.27 22.08
N ASP A 139 -26.65 2.43 23.06
CA ASP A 139 -27.30 3.70 23.38
C ASP A 139 -26.29 4.86 23.51
N PRO A 140 -26.51 6.02 22.80
CA PRO A 140 -25.60 7.15 22.79
C PRO A 140 -25.30 7.73 24.18
N GLY A 141 -26.27 7.74 25.10
CA GLY A 141 -26.08 8.24 26.46
C GLY A 141 -25.08 7.42 27.27
N LYS A 142 -25.09 6.09 27.07
CA LYS A 142 -24.16 5.17 27.75
C LYS A 142 -22.75 5.22 27.11
N SER A 143 -22.68 5.37 25.79
CA SER A 143 -21.42 5.39 25.04
C SER A 143 -20.67 6.73 25.20
N SER A 144 -21.37 7.86 25.41
CA SER A 144 -20.77 9.18 25.58
C SER A 144 -19.80 9.27 26.78
N ASN A 145 -20.20 8.75 27.94
CA ASN A 145 -19.33 8.71 29.12
C ASN A 145 -18.11 7.78 28.88
N ARG A 146 -18.33 6.62 28.23
CA ARG A 146 -17.25 5.70 27.87
C ARG A 146 -16.25 6.36 26.93
N LEU A 147 -16.72 7.09 25.90
CA LEU A 147 -15.87 7.82 24.98
C LEU A 147 -15.03 8.87 25.72
N SER A 148 -15.62 9.60 26.66
CA SER A 148 -14.90 10.61 27.44
C SER A 148 -13.76 10.01 28.25
N VAL A 149 -13.95 8.82 28.84
CA VAL A 149 -12.89 8.07 29.54
C VAL A 149 -11.79 7.65 28.57
N LEU A 150 -12.14 7.13 27.38
CA LEU A 150 -11.15 6.75 26.37
C LEU A 150 -10.35 7.95 25.88
N LEU A 151 -10.99 9.09 25.62
CA LEU A 151 -10.31 10.32 25.24
C LEU A 151 -9.33 10.80 26.30
N SER A 152 -9.70 10.70 27.59
CA SER A 152 -8.78 10.98 28.70
C SER A 152 -7.56 10.06 28.70
N THR A 153 -7.78 8.75 28.48
CA THR A 153 -6.69 7.77 28.37
C THR A 153 -5.76 8.08 27.20
N VAL A 154 -6.33 8.38 26.00
CA VAL A 154 -5.52 8.73 24.82
C VAL A 154 -4.71 10.00 25.07
N ARG A 155 -5.31 11.04 25.69
CA ARG A 155 -4.56 12.25 26.07
C ARG A 155 -3.38 11.93 26.98
N GLN A 156 -3.60 11.15 28.02
CA GLN A 156 -2.55 10.75 28.97
C GLN A 156 -1.42 9.98 28.28
N VAL A 157 -1.73 9.15 27.29
CA VAL A 157 -0.73 8.39 26.53
C VAL A 157 0.07 9.31 25.60
N LEU A 158 -0.58 10.23 24.90
CA LEU A 158 0.07 11.11 23.94
C LEU A 158 0.78 12.31 24.58
N GLN A 159 0.29 12.80 25.72
CA GLN A 159 0.81 13.95 26.45
C GLN A 159 1.54 13.48 27.74
N PRO A 160 2.89 13.51 27.76
CA PRO A 160 3.64 12.96 28.89
C PRO A 160 3.59 13.82 30.13
N ALA A 161 3.56 15.14 29.97
CA ALA A 161 3.49 16.10 31.07
C ALA A 161 2.27 17.00 30.95
N LYS A 162 1.78 17.50 32.10
CA LYS A 162 0.56 18.31 32.13
C LYS A 162 0.69 19.65 31.40
N ASP A 163 1.90 20.16 31.31
CA ASP A 163 2.23 21.45 30.70
C ASP A 163 2.61 21.32 29.21
N ASP A 164 2.73 20.09 28.70
CA ASP A 164 3.00 19.87 27.28
C ASP A 164 1.77 20.23 26.42
N PRO A 165 1.99 20.67 25.17
CA PRO A 165 0.91 20.90 24.22
C PRO A 165 0.05 19.64 24.03
N GLN A 166 -1.27 19.81 23.89
CA GLN A 166 -2.21 18.69 23.75
C GLN A 166 -2.28 18.19 22.31
N PRO A 167 -1.81 16.97 22.00
CA PRO A 167 -1.89 16.41 20.66
C PRO A 167 -3.32 16.03 20.23
N LEU A 168 -4.23 15.77 21.17
CA LEU A 168 -5.62 15.39 20.92
C LEU A 168 -6.55 16.56 21.24
N LEU A 169 -7.14 17.12 20.19
CA LEU A 169 -8.03 18.28 20.25
C LEU A 169 -9.50 17.88 20.16
N THR A 170 -10.39 18.72 20.71
CA THR A 170 -11.84 18.56 20.64
C THR A 170 -12.51 19.92 20.72
N ASP A 171 -13.59 20.12 19.94
CA ASP A 171 -14.48 21.29 19.99
C ASP A 171 -15.81 20.99 20.72
N GLY A 172 -15.91 19.83 21.40
CA GLY A 172 -17.14 19.37 22.04
C GLY A 172 -17.97 18.43 21.17
N THR A 173 -18.02 18.63 19.86
CA THR A 173 -18.77 17.82 18.90
C THR A 173 -17.86 16.85 18.14
N SER A 174 -16.62 17.21 17.88
CA SER A 174 -15.65 16.47 17.09
C SER A 174 -14.33 16.32 17.82
N VAL A 175 -13.54 15.33 17.38
CA VAL A 175 -12.23 14.99 17.93
C VAL A 175 -11.24 14.81 16.77
N TRP A 176 -10.01 15.33 16.92
CA TRP A 176 -8.94 15.17 15.93
C TRP A 176 -7.56 15.25 16.58
N LEU A 177 -6.55 14.87 15.82
CA LEU A 177 -5.14 14.98 16.20
C LEU A 177 -4.56 16.29 15.62
N ASP A 178 -3.79 17.02 16.42
CA ASP A 178 -3.13 18.25 15.98
C ASP A 178 -1.94 17.92 15.07
N SER A 179 -2.05 18.24 13.79
CA SER A 179 -1.00 18.00 12.80
C SER A 179 0.29 18.79 13.05
N ALA A 180 0.28 19.83 13.89
CA ALA A 180 1.48 20.55 14.29
C ALA A 180 2.31 19.76 15.32
N LEU A 181 1.67 18.87 16.09
CA LEU A 181 2.29 18.11 17.16
C LEU A 181 2.44 16.63 16.84
N VAL A 182 1.61 16.11 15.92
CA VAL A 182 1.50 14.69 15.60
C VAL A 182 1.83 14.46 14.12
N SER A 183 2.87 13.70 13.84
CA SER A 183 3.08 13.15 12.51
C SER A 183 2.37 11.80 12.37
N ILE A 184 1.73 11.55 11.23
CA ILE A 184 1.00 10.33 10.93
C ILE A 184 1.46 9.85 9.56
N ASP A 185 2.05 8.65 9.50
CA ASP A 185 2.57 8.05 8.26
C ASP A 185 1.49 7.91 7.17
N VAL A 186 0.28 7.52 7.55
CA VAL A 186 -0.88 7.44 6.64
C VAL A 186 -1.18 8.79 5.99
N ALA A 187 -1.16 9.88 6.77
CA ALA A 187 -1.43 11.22 6.25
C ALA A 187 -0.31 11.71 5.33
N GLU A 188 0.95 11.43 5.71
CA GLU A 188 2.13 11.75 4.90
C GLU A 188 2.14 10.95 3.60
N PHE A 189 1.89 9.65 3.66
CA PHE A 189 1.79 8.80 2.47
C PHE A 189 0.68 9.29 1.53
N ARG A 190 -0.55 9.46 2.05
CA ARG A 190 -1.70 9.89 1.25
C ARG A 190 -1.41 11.20 0.50
N SER A 191 -0.93 12.22 1.18
CA SER A 191 -0.63 13.52 0.57
C SER A 191 0.52 13.43 -0.45
N THR A 192 1.57 12.68 -0.14
CA THR A 192 2.73 12.49 -1.02
C THR A 192 2.34 11.68 -2.26
N ALA A 193 1.56 10.60 -2.11
CA ALA A 193 1.10 9.76 -3.22
C ALA A 193 0.19 10.53 -4.19
N ILE A 194 -0.80 11.28 -3.68
CA ILE A 194 -1.67 12.13 -4.50
C ILE A 194 -0.83 13.15 -5.27
N SER A 195 0.05 13.89 -4.57
CA SER A 195 0.91 14.89 -5.18
C SER A 195 1.88 14.29 -6.22
N ALA A 196 2.38 13.06 -6.00
CA ALA A 196 3.25 12.36 -6.92
C ALA A 196 2.53 11.97 -8.24
N VAL A 197 1.31 11.42 -8.12
CA VAL A 197 0.50 11.02 -9.28
C VAL A 197 0.06 12.26 -10.08
N GLU A 198 -0.34 13.35 -9.42
CA GLU A 198 -0.67 14.61 -10.07
C GLU A 198 0.54 15.22 -10.80
N ALA A 199 1.71 15.23 -10.15
CA ALA A 199 2.95 15.71 -10.75
C ALA A 199 3.35 14.89 -11.98
N HIS A 200 3.18 13.56 -11.93
CA HIS A 200 3.43 12.66 -13.06
C HIS A 200 2.49 12.95 -14.24
N ARG A 201 1.17 13.11 -13.98
CA ARG A 201 0.19 13.46 -15.01
C ARG A 201 0.48 14.80 -15.66
N ALA A 202 0.94 15.76 -14.88
CA ALA A 202 1.31 17.09 -15.34
C ALA A 202 2.69 17.15 -16.02
N GLY A 203 3.43 16.03 -16.13
CA GLY A 203 4.77 15.98 -16.73
C GLY A 203 5.81 16.79 -15.96
N ARG A 204 5.65 16.98 -14.65
CA ARG A 204 6.57 17.79 -13.85
C ARG A 204 7.91 17.08 -13.64
N THR A 205 8.98 17.84 -13.62
CA THR A 205 10.35 17.32 -13.45
C THR A 205 10.61 16.67 -12.08
N ASP A 206 9.89 17.10 -11.04
CA ASP A 206 10.00 16.55 -9.69
C ASP A 206 9.11 15.32 -9.43
N ALA A 207 8.31 14.89 -10.41
CA ALA A 207 7.36 13.79 -10.30
C ALA A 207 8.03 12.48 -9.86
N VAL A 208 9.16 12.14 -10.47
CA VAL A 208 9.90 10.89 -10.22
C VAL A 208 10.37 10.81 -8.76
N ALA A 209 10.98 11.88 -8.26
CA ALA A 209 11.43 11.94 -6.87
C ALA A 209 10.26 11.80 -5.88
N ARG A 210 9.11 12.41 -6.18
CA ARG A 210 7.89 12.29 -5.37
C ARG A 210 7.34 10.86 -5.40
N MET A 211 7.34 10.19 -6.56
CA MET A 211 6.89 8.81 -6.68
C MET A 211 7.76 7.84 -5.86
N TYR A 212 9.10 7.97 -5.93
CA TYR A 212 9.99 7.16 -5.11
C TYR A 212 9.79 7.43 -3.61
N ARG A 213 9.62 8.69 -3.21
CA ARG A 213 9.30 9.03 -1.82
C ARG A 213 7.99 8.39 -1.37
N ALA A 214 6.92 8.51 -2.16
CA ALA A 214 5.63 7.90 -1.85
C ALA A 214 5.73 6.37 -1.73
N ALA A 215 6.40 5.70 -2.68
CA ALA A 215 6.61 4.26 -2.64
C ALA A 215 7.43 3.80 -1.43
N GLY A 216 8.35 4.64 -0.93
CA GLY A 216 9.14 4.38 0.28
C GLY A 216 8.36 4.57 1.59
N LEU A 217 7.32 5.41 1.59
CA LEU A 217 6.46 5.64 2.77
C LEU A 217 5.48 4.48 3.00
N TYR A 218 5.08 3.75 1.97
CA TYR A 218 4.18 2.60 2.12
C TYR A 218 4.97 1.36 2.55
N THR A 219 4.96 1.10 3.86
CA THR A 219 5.72 0.00 4.47
C THR A 219 4.90 -1.27 4.69
N GLY A 220 3.60 -1.22 4.43
CA GLY A 220 2.64 -2.30 4.55
C GLY A 220 1.21 -1.77 4.55
N ASP A 221 0.22 -2.66 4.60
CA ASP A 221 -1.19 -2.30 4.65
C ASP A 221 -1.55 -1.54 5.93
N PHE A 222 -2.59 -0.74 5.87
CA PHE A 222 -3.09 -0.02 7.03
C PHE A 222 -3.54 -0.99 8.13
N LEU A 223 -2.89 -0.92 9.31
CA LEU A 223 -3.20 -1.72 10.49
C LEU A 223 -3.17 -3.24 10.26
N GLU A 224 -2.10 -3.78 9.71
CA GLU A 224 -1.92 -5.23 9.48
C GLU A 224 -2.21 -6.10 10.72
N ASP A 225 -1.95 -5.57 11.93
CA ASP A 225 -2.25 -6.26 13.20
C ASP A 225 -3.76 -6.43 13.47
N ASP A 226 -4.64 -5.74 12.74
CA ASP A 226 -6.09 -5.71 12.97
C ASP A 226 -6.90 -6.01 11.69
N PRO A 227 -6.70 -7.16 11.04
CA PRO A 227 -7.30 -7.47 9.73
C PRO A 227 -8.85 -7.56 9.76
N TYR A 228 -9.44 -7.72 10.95
CA TYR A 228 -10.88 -7.85 11.14
C TYR A 228 -11.56 -6.53 11.56
N ALA A 229 -10.89 -5.41 11.40
CA ALA A 229 -11.48 -4.10 11.71
C ALA A 229 -12.31 -3.61 10.52
N ASP A 230 -13.59 -3.96 10.44
CA ASP A 230 -14.49 -3.60 9.32
C ASP A 230 -14.47 -2.11 9.00
N TRP A 231 -14.38 -1.26 10.02
CA TRP A 231 -14.29 0.19 9.87
C TRP A 231 -13.00 0.67 9.16
N ALA A 232 -11.95 -0.15 9.16
CA ALA A 232 -10.67 0.17 8.53
C ALA A 232 -10.62 -0.21 7.05
N GLN A 233 -11.49 -1.12 6.57
CA GLN A 233 -11.43 -1.69 5.22
C GLN A 233 -11.42 -0.62 4.11
N HIS A 234 -12.27 0.39 4.23
CA HIS A 234 -12.28 1.48 3.25
C HIS A 234 -10.92 2.21 3.18
N THR A 235 -10.27 2.44 4.33
CA THR A 235 -8.95 3.07 4.38
C THR A 235 -7.87 2.16 3.81
N VAL A 236 -7.92 0.84 4.10
CA VAL A 236 -7.01 -0.16 3.51
C VAL A 236 -7.09 -0.12 1.99
N GLU A 237 -8.30 -0.21 1.43
CA GLU A 237 -8.53 -0.19 -0.02
C GLU A 237 -8.08 1.13 -0.66
N GLU A 238 -8.39 2.26 -0.05
CA GLU A 238 -7.97 3.58 -0.51
C GLU A 238 -6.43 3.69 -0.60
N LEU A 239 -5.73 3.34 0.48
CA LEU A 239 -4.27 3.47 0.56
C LEU A 239 -3.58 2.48 -0.38
N ARG A 240 -4.10 1.24 -0.48
CA ARG A 240 -3.62 0.25 -1.43
C ARG A 240 -3.80 0.73 -2.88
N ALA A 241 -4.95 1.29 -3.23
CA ALA A 241 -5.18 1.85 -4.56
C ALA A 241 -4.22 3.01 -4.89
N LEU A 242 -3.93 3.88 -3.92
CA LEU A 242 -2.94 4.95 -4.08
C LEU A 242 -1.52 4.39 -4.27
N HIS A 243 -1.13 3.37 -3.49
CA HIS A 243 0.17 2.72 -3.63
C HIS A 243 0.33 2.07 -5.01
N GLN A 244 -0.69 1.33 -5.46
CA GLN A 244 -0.70 0.74 -6.80
C GLN A 244 -0.60 1.80 -7.91
N ALA A 245 -1.29 2.95 -7.76
CA ALA A 245 -1.21 4.04 -8.73
C ALA A 245 0.22 4.62 -8.82
N VAL A 246 0.90 4.79 -7.68
CA VAL A 246 2.30 5.21 -7.62
C VAL A 246 3.22 4.18 -8.28
N LEU A 247 3.05 2.89 -7.99
CA LEU A 247 3.86 1.82 -8.58
C LEU A 247 3.67 1.73 -10.10
N ARG A 248 2.41 1.83 -10.60
CA ARG A 248 2.14 1.85 -12.05
C ARG A 248 2.79 3.05 -12.74
N ALA A 249 2.80 4.23 -12.10
CA ALA A 249 3.48 5.42 -12.63
C ALA A 249 5.02 5.23 -12.66
N LEU A 250 5.62 4.64 -11.63
CA LEU A 250 7.05 4.28 -11.61
C LEU A 250 7.39 3.25 -12.69
N ILE A 251 6.60 2.19 -12.83
CA ILE A 251 6.77 1.18 -13.87
C ILE A 251 6.75 1.83 -15.25
N HIS A 252 5.79 2.71 -15.54
CA HIS A 252 5.72 3.44 -16.79
C HIS A 252 6.97 4.31 -17.03
N HIS A 253 7.42 5.04 -16.02
CA HIS A 253 8.64 5.85 -16.09
C HIS A 253 9.89 5.00 -16.39
N CYS A 254 10.07 3.89 -15.65
CA CYS A 254 11.22 2.99 -15.83
C CYS A 254 11.19 2.30 -17.22
N GLN A 255 9.99 1.98 -17.74
CA GLN A 255 9.85 1.44 -19.09
C GLN A 255 10.29 2.44 -20.18
N THR A 256 9.91 3.71 -20.04
CA THR A 256 10.32 4.75 -21.00
C THR A 256 11.82 5.01 -21.00
N ASN A 257 12.47 4.82 -19.83
CA ASN A 257 13.92 4.95 -19.70
C ASN A 257 14.70 3.66 -19.99
N GLY A 258 14.02 2.55 -20.26
CA GLY A 258 14.66 1.26 -20.55
C GLY A 258 15.25 0.55 -19.32
N ASP A 259 14.90 0.97 -18.12
CA ASP A 259 15.38 0.36 -16.87
C ASP A 259 14.56 -0.87 -16.50
N VAL A 260 14.93 -2.00 -17.10
CA VAL A 260 14.20 -3.27 -16.95
C VAL A 260 14.21 -3.80 -15.53
N ASP A 261 15.31 -3.62 -14.79
CA ASP A 261 15.43 -4.15 -13.44
C ASP A 261 14.51 -3.41 -12.47
N GLU A 262 14.37 -2.08 -12.61
CA GLU A 262 13.41 -1.29 -11.86
C GLU A 262 11.96 -1.65 -12.22
N VAL A 263 11.67 -1.89 -13.50
CA VAL A 263 10.36 -2.39 -13.92
C VAL A 263 10.02 -3.70 -13.23
N VAL A 264 10.96 -4.65 -13.20
CA VAL A 264 10.78 -5.93 -12.51
C VAL A 264 10.50 -5.70 -11.01
N ARG A 265 11.32 -4.88 -10.35
CA ARG A 265 11.21 -4.61 -8.91
C ARG A 265 9.85 -4.01 -8.54
N HIS A 266 9.42 -2.95 -9.24
CA HIS A 266 8.15 -2.30 -8.94
C HIS A 266 6.95 -3.17 -9.31
N THR A 267 7.04 -3.97 -10.39
CA THR A 267 5.97 -4.90 -10.74
C THR A 267 5.85 -6.04 -9.72
N LEU A 268 6.96 -6.52 -9.14
CA LEU A 268 6.91 -7.51 -8.06
C LEU A 268 6.20 -6.98 -6.82
N ARG A 269 6.47 -5.73 -6.44
CA ARG A 269 5.73 -5.07 -5.34
C ARG A 269 4.24 -4.92 -5.66
N LEU A 270 3.89 -4.61 -6.92
CA LEU A 270 2.49 -4.54 -7.32
C LEU A 270 1.77 -5.90 -7.14
N PHE A 271 2.47 -7.02 -7.39
CA PHE A 271 1.91 -8.36 -7.18
C PHE A 271 1.79 -8.76 -5.70
N GLU A 272 2.48 -8.10 -4.77
CA GLU A 272 2.24 -8.26 -3.33
C GLU A 272 0.87 -7.72 -2.95
N ASP A 273 0.43 -6.61 -3.59
CA ASP A 273 -0.88 -6.02 -3.38
C ASP A 273 -2.00 -6.72 -4.17
N ASP A 274 -1.70 -7.12 -5.42
CA ASP A 274 -2.65 -7.78 -6.34
C ASP A 274 -1.94 -8.81 -7.23
N PRO A 275 -1.90 -10.08 -6.81
CA PRO A 275 -1.28 -11.16 -7.57
C PRO A 275 -2.03 -11.54 -8.86
N TYR A 276 -3.27 -11.07 -9.03
CA TYR A 276 -4.15 -11.39 -10.15
C TYR A 276 -4.24 -10.26 -11.19
N ASP A 277 -3.45 -9.19 -11.08
CA ASP A 277 -3.40 -8.12 -12.09
C ASP A 277 -2.86 -8.65 -13.43
N GLU A 278 -3.77 -9.10 -14.31
CA GLU A 278 -3.45 -9.64 -15.63
C GLU A 278 -2.60 -8.67 -16.46
N GLN A 279 -2.96 -7.38 -16.43
CA GLN A 279 -2.28 -6.37 -17.21
C GLN A 279 -0.82 -6.17 -16.78
N ALA A 280 -0.57 -6.20 -15.47
CA ALA A 280 0.77 -6.11 -14.91
C ALA A 280 1.63 -7.32 -15.30
N HIS A 281 1.06 -8.54 -15.26
CA HIS A 281 1.73 -9.76 -15.71
C HIS A 281 2.13 -9.68 -17.19
N LEU A 282 1.19 -9.35 -18.06
CA LEU A 282 1.43 -9.27 -19.50
C LEU A 282 2.43 -8.17 -19.85
N ASN A 283 2.37 -7.03 -19.15
CA ASN A 283 3.30 -5.94 -19.33
C ASN A 283 4.74 -6.34 -18.95
N LEU A 284 4.92 -6.99 -17.80
CA LEU A 284 6.23 -7.49 -17.37
C LEU A 284 6.81 -8.51 -18.34
N ILE A 285 5.99 -9.47 -18.81
CA ILE A 285 6.41 -10.47 -19.80
C ILE A 285 6.87 -9.78 -21.08
N LYS A 286 6.12 -8.79 -21.58
CA LYS A 286 6.48 -8.02 -22.78
C LYS A 286 7.81 -7.28 -22.61
N VAL A 287 8.03 -6.64 -21.46
CA VAL A 287 9.29 -5.92 -21.16
C VAL A 287 10.47 -6.89 -21.14
N LEU A 288 10.33 -8.04 -20.47
CA LEU A 288 11.38 -9.06 -20.40
C LEU A 288 11.71 -9.63 -21.79
N ILE A 289 10.70 -9.86 -22.65
CA ILE A 289 10.92 -10.31 -24.04
C ILE A 289 11.70 -9.25 -24.82
N THR A 290 11.30 -7.98 -24.71
CA THR A 290 11.95 -6.88 -25.42
C THR A 290 13.40 -6.71 -24.99
N ALA A 291 13.68 -6.92 -23.70
CA ALA A 291 15.04 -6.91 -23.13
C ALA A 291 15.88 -8.17 -23.45
N GLY A 292 15.31 -9.17 -24.16
CA GLY A 292 16.00 -10.42 -24.46
C GLY A 292 16.09 -11.41 -23.29
N ARG A 293 15.42 -11.12 -22.14
CA ARG A 293 15.39 -11.97 -20.92
C ARG A 293 14.34 -13.09 -21.06
N ILE A 294 14.46 -13.90 -22.13
CA ILE A 294 13.44 -14.87 -22.55
C ILE A 294 13.16 -15.93 -21.47
N GLY A 295 14.20 -16.42 -20.79
CA GLY A 295 14.05 -17.41 -19.72
C GLY A 295 13.19 -16.89 -18.56
N GLU A 296 13.35 -15.62 -18.19
CA GLU A 296 12.54 -14.97 -17.14
C GLU A 296 11.11 -14.71 -17.62
N ALA A 297 10.96 -14.27 -18.88
CA ALA A 297 9.64 -14.07 -19.47
C ALA A 297 8.80 -15.37 -19.44
N ARG A 298 9.42 -16.53 -19.76
CA ARG A 298 8.75 -17.85 -19.70
C ARG A 298 8.33 -18.19 -18.26
N ARG A 299 9.26 -18.09 -17.30
CA ARG A 299 8.93 -18.33 -15.88
C ARG A 299 7.80 -17.43 -15.40
N ARG A 300 7.80 -16.15 -15.78
CA ARG A 300 6.75 -15.22 -15.40
C ARG A 300 5.40 -15.56 -16.06
N HIS A 301 5.41 -16.01 -17.31
CA HIS A 301 4.21 -16.48 -18.00
C HIS A 301 3.62 -17.74 -17.33
N ASP A 302 4.45 -18.65 -16.84
CA ASP A 302 3.96 -19.83 -16.09
C ASP A 302 3.32 -19.45 -14.75
N ILE A 303 3.84 -18.41 -14.07
CA ILE A 303 3.24 -17.85 -12.85
C ILE A 303 1.89 -17.20 -13.19
N TYR A 304 1.85 -16.37 -14.23
CA TYR A 304 0.63 -15.73 -14.71
C TYR A 304 -0.47 -16.76 -15.03
N ARG A 305 -0.14 -17.84 -15.77
CA ARG A 305 -1.10 -18.90 -16.08
C ARG A 305 -1.70 -19.53 -14.82
N ARG A 306 -0.92 -19.77 -13.80
CA ARG A 306 -1.39 -20.31 -12.52
C ARG A 306 -2.31 -19.33 -11.81
N ALA A 307 -1.91 -18.08 -11.70
CA ALA A 307 -2.73 -17.04 -11.08
C ALA A 307 -4.10 -16.89 -11.78
N MET A 308 -4.13 -16.88 -13.11
CA MET A 308 -5.41 -16.81 -13.86
C MET A 308 -6.28 -18.05 -13.65
N ALA A 309 -5.66 -19.24 -13.62
CA ALA A 309 -6.39 -20.49 -13.36
C ALA A 309 -7.03 -20.53 -11.97
N GLU A 310 -6.38 -19.98 -10.93
CA GLU A 310 -6.91 -19.89 -9.58
C GLU A 310 -8.20 -19.07 -9.48
N ILE A 311 -8.36 -18.06 -10.33
CA ILE A 311 -9.56 -17.21 -10.39
C ILE A 311 -10.52 -17.60 -11.54
N GLY A 312 -10.25 -18.73 -12.24
CA GLY A 312 -11.12 -19.24 -13.31
C GLY A 312 -11.06 -18.43 -14.60
N VAL A 313 -10.03 -17.63 -14.81
CA VAL A 313 -9.83 -16.82 -16.03
C VAL A 313 -8.93 -17.57 -17.00
N GLU A 314 -9.30 -17.61 -18.28
CA GLU A 314 -8.44 -18.20 -19.33
C GLU A 314 -7.23 -17.30 -19.61
N PRO A 315 -5.99 -17.79 -19.38
CA PRO A 315 -4.79 -16.98 -19.58
C PRO A 315 -4.50 -16.75 -21.05
N ARG A 316 -4.07 -15.54 -21.40
CA ARG A 316 -3.64 -15.21 -22.77
C ARG A 316 -2.35 -15.95 -23.12
N ALA A 317 -2.21 -16.31 -24.40
CA ALA A 317 -1.00 -16.92 -24.91
C ALA A 317 0.21 -16.00 -24.73
N MET A 318 1.39 -16.62 -24.59
CA MET A 318 2.64 -15.87 -24.49
C MET A 318 2.82 -15.00 -25.77
N PRO A 319 3.16 -13.70 -25.61
CA PRO A 319 3.43 -12.82 -26.75
C PRO A 319 4.49 -13.41 -27.65
N ALA A 320 4.27 -13.32 -28.99
CA ALA A 320 5.18 -13.89 -29.95
C ALA A 320 6.60 -13.32 -29.79
N LEU A 321 7.57 -14.21 -29.65
CA LEU A 321 8.98 -13.87 -29.70
C LEU A 321 9.31 -13.39 -31.10
N ARG A 322 9.52 -12.10 -31.34
CA ARG A 322 10.06 -11.64 -32.60
C ARG A 322 11.44 -12.28 -32.76
N PRO A 323 11.70 -13.07 -33.81
CA PRO A 323 13.04 -13.58 -34.07
C PRO A 323 13.96 -12.36 -34.18
N ARG A 324 14.98 -12.31 -33.34
CA ARG A 324 16.08 -11.35 -33.53
C ARG A 324 16.77 -11.75 -34.82
N THR A 325 16.46 -11.10 -35.93
CA THR A 325 17.27 -11.09 -37.13
C THR A 325 18.56 -10.31 -36.82
N ALA A 326 19.39 -10.86 -35.92
CA ALA A 326 20.78 -10.53 -35.88
C ALA A 326 21.39 -11.34 -37.02
N ALA A 327 21.67 -10.69 -38.13
CA ALA A 327 22.66 -11.19 -39.07
C ALA A 327 23.93 -11.44 -38.23
N LEU A 328 24.26 -12.71 -38.00
CA LEU A 328 25.55 -13.08 -37.49
C LEU A 328 26.57 -12.46 -38.46
N PRO A 329 27.54 -11.68 -37.97
CA PRO A 329 28.63 -11.26 -38.82
C PRO A 329 29.23 -12.54 -39.41
N ALA A 330 29.29 -12.61 -40.77
CA ALA A 330 29.92 -13.72 -41.45
C ALA A 330 31.36 -13.84 -40.90
N TRP A 331 31.68 -15.01 -40.31
CA TRP A 331 33.03 -15.37 -39.93
C TRP A 331 33.91 -15.29 -41.17
N PRO A 332 35.03 -14.54 -41.15
CA PRO A 332 35.92 -14.51 -42.31
C PRO A 332 36.40 -15.93 -42.62
N PRO A 333 36.44 -16.35 -43.90
CA PRO A 333 36.98 -17.65 -44.26
C PRO A 333 38.43 -17.75 -43.79
N ALA A 334 38.80 -18.87 -43.18
CA ALA A 334 40.18 -19.17 -42.83
C ALA A 334 41.05 -19.09 -44.07
N ALA A 335 42.04 -18.22 -44.07
CA ALA A 335 43.09 -18.21 -45.08
C ALA A 335 43.93 -19.48 -44.93
N LEU A 336 43.97 -20.29 -46.00
CA LEU A 336 44.89 -21.41 -46.19
C LEU A 336 46.29 -20.89 -46.52
#